data_16d2036bcb1b2810c98bf456c56ffad8
#
_entry.id   16d2036bcb1b2810c98bf456c56ffad8
#
_cell.length_a   1.000
_cell.length_b   1.000
_cell.length_c   1.000
_cell.angle_alpha   90.00
_cell.angle_beta   90.00
_cell.angle_gamma   90.00
#
_symmetry.space_group_name_H-M   'P 1'
#
loop_
_entity.id
_entity.type
_entity.pdbx_description
1 polymer ?
#
loop_
_entity_poly.entity_id
_entity_poly.type
_entity_poly.pdbx_seq_one_letter_code
_entity_poly.pdbx_strand_id
1 'polypeptide(L)'
;MIHAYDEEYLPLAQRVMGDMLDYAVNTLDFELNDFYTMFLISGMAAQFEMGNPAFTAGKNGCEVAKEVLSLSGLPVPDTEDVMYLDKTPEYWTGWALAYYQWHSVKTFKRIQRVIPVAEVCSMYNPLHEADIRMFVEIVDKRMEEDWKQSRLKRLRAYARLSQRELADQSGDPLRQIQLFEQGERDISKTQAQTLQKLARVLHVPAETLTN
;
A
#
# COMPACT_ATOMS: atom_id res chain seq x y z
N MET A 1 -16.67 12.56 3.91
CA MET A 1 -15.75 11.42 3.67
C MET A 1 -15.36 10.89 5.05
N ILE A 2 -15.25 9.58 5.24
CA ILE A 2 -14.81 9.01 6.52
C ILE A 2 -13.30 8.87 6.44
N HIS A 3 -12.57 9.42 7.42
CA HIS A 3 -11.13 9.32 7.54
C HIS A 3 -10.74 8.30 8.63
N ALA A 4 -9.48 7.84 8.65
CA ALA A 4 -9.04 6.82 9.59
C ALA A 4 -9.10 7.28 11.06
N TYR A 5 -8.85 8.55 11.32
CA TYR A 5 -8.89 9.19 12.63
C TYR A 5 -9.14 10.69 12.48
N ASP A 6 -9.26 11.41 13.60
CA ASP A 6 -9.55 12.85 13.62
C ASP A 6 -8.49 13.66 12.86
N GLU A 7 -8.95 14.61 12.06
CA GLU A 7 -8.10 15.47 11.21
C GLU A 7 -7.07 16.27 12.03
N GLU A 8 -7.37 16.59 13.27
CA GLU A 8 -6.45 17.32 14.16
C GLU A 8 -5.13 16.57 14.40
N TYR A 9 -5.13 15.23 14.34
CA TYR A 9 -3.93 14.41 14.49
C TYR A 9 -3.14 14.23 13.18
N LEU A 10 -3.73 14.52 12.02
CA LEU A 10 -3.10 14.27 10.73
C LEU A 10 -1.74 14.96 10.57
N PRO A 11 -1.58 16.28 10.86
CA PRO A 11 -0.29 16.94 10.69
C PRO A 11 0.82 16.33 11.57
N LEU A 12 0.43 15.85 12.76
CA LEU A 12 1.35 15.19 13.68
C LEU A 12 1.75 13.81 13.18
N ALA A 13 0.78 12.99 12.78
CA ALA A 13 1.03 11.67 12.22
C ALA A 13 1.90 11.73 10.96
N GLN A 14 1.66 12.68 10.08
CA GLN A 14 2.49 12.92 8.90
C GLN A 14 3.93 13.26 9.27
N ARG A 15 4.12 14.15 10.24
CA ARG A 15 5.46 14.52 10.71
C ARG A 15 6.17 13.33 11.34
N VAL A 16 5.51 12.58 12.22
CA VAL A 16 6.09 11.42 12.89
C VAL A 16 6.50 10.35 11.87
N MET A 17 5.63 10.05 10.89
CA MET A 17 5.95 9.09 9.83
C MET A 17 7.11 9.58 8.92
N GLY A 18 7.15 10.87 8.63
CA GLY A 18 8.23 11.48 7.85
C GLY A 18 9.55 11.38 8.59
N ASP A 19 9.60 11.90 9.83
CA ASP A 19 10.81 11.87 10.66
C ASP A 19 11.27 10.42 10.95
N MET A 20 10.35 9.47 11.08
CA MET A 20 10.66 8.04 11.29
C MET A 20 11.43 7.43 10.11
N LEU A 21 10.94 7.62 8.88
CA LEU A 21 11.60 7.06 7.69
C LEU A 21 12.92 7.79 7.40
N ASP A 22 12.93 9.12 7.56
CA ASP A 22 14.14 9.92 7.41
C ASP A 22 15.25 9.49 8.37
N TYR A 23 14.91 9.36 9.65
CA TYR A 23 15.86 8.92 10.68
C TYR A 23 16.36 7.50 10.44
N ALA A 24 15.47 6.58 10.08
CA ALA A 24 15.83 5.20 9.83
C ALA A 24 16.85 5.04 8.69
N VAL A 25 16.66 5.80 7.60
CA VAL A 25 17.54 5.71 6.43
C VAL A 25 18.78 6.58 6.61
N ASN A 26 18.62 7.85 6.95
CA ASN A 26 19.73 8.83 6.89
C ASN A 26 20.58 8.90 8.18
N THR A 27 20.06 8.37 9.30
CA THR A 27 20.82 8.33 10.56
C THR A 27 21.22 6.91 10.96
N LEU A 28 20.29 5.95 10.80
CA LEU A 28 20.51 4.57 11.21
C LEU A 28 21.01 3.66 10.07
N ASP A 29 21.15 4.20 8.85
CA ASP A 29 21.70 3.54 7.65
C ASP A 29 20.95 2.26 7.23
N PHE A 30 19.63 2.25 7.43
CA PHE A 30 18.78 1.17 6.95
C PHE A 30 18.36 1.38 5.50
N GLU A 31 18.30 0.30 4.74
CA GLU A 31 17.59 0.33 3.45
C GLU A 31 16.09 0.60 3.67
N LEU A 32 15.53 1.54 2.88
CA LEU A 32 14.14 2.00 3.04
C LEU A 32 13.12 0.85 3.01
N ASN A 33 13.28 -0.10 2.08
CA ASN A 33 12.37 -1.24 1.96
C ASN A 33 12.43 -2.17 3.18
N ASP A 34 13.63 -2.39 3.71
CA ASP A 34 13.85 -3.28 4.86
C ASP A 34 13.24 -2.67 6.12
N PHE A 35 13.54 -1.40 6.38
CA PHE A 35 12.94 -0.71 7.53
C PHE A 35 11.41 -0.62 7.42
N TYR A 36 10.88 -0.27 6.25
CA TYR A 36 9.44 -0.19 6.05
C TYR A 36 8.77 -1.56 6.22
N THR A 37 9.43 -2.65 5.83
CA THR A 37 8.97 -4.01 6.09
C THR A 37 8.89 -4.28 7.61
N MET A 38 9.89 -3.89 8.38
CA MET A 38 9.86 -3.99 9.85
C MET A 38 8.73 -3.17 10.44
N PHE A 39 8.49 -1.94 9.99
CA PHE A 39 7.35 -1.13 10.39
C PHE A 39 6.02 -1.85 10.17
N LEU A 40 5.85 -2.54 9.03
CA LEU A 40 4.62 -3.27 8.69
C LEU A 40 4.40 -4.51 9.56
N ILE A 41 5.46 -5.23 9.95
CA ILE A 41 5.36 -6.50 10.68
C ILE A 41 5.46 -6.36 12.19
N SER A 42 6.06 -5.30 12.71
CA SER A 42 6.21 -5.03 14.15
C SER A 42 4.89 -4.73 14.86
N GLY A 43 3.82 -4.47 14.11
CA GLY A 43 2.55 -3.99 14.64
C GLY A 43 2.46 -2.46 14.76
N MET A 44 3.55 -1.72 14.51
CA MET A 44 3.57 -0.26 14.58
C MET A 44 2.65 0.36 13.53
N ALA A 45 2.62 -0.17 12.31
CA ALA A 45 1.71 0.27 11.27
C ALA A 45 0.24 0.26 11.72
N ALA A 46 -0.18 -0.78 12.45
CA ALA A 46 -1.55 -0.87 12.99
C ALA A 46 -1.85 0.22 14.02
N GLN A 47 -0.86 0.69 14.78
CA GLN A 47 -1.06 1.80 15.74
C GLN A 47 -1.40 3.10 15.01
N PHE A 48 -0.71 3.39 13.89
CA PHE A 48 -1.02 4.54 13.05
C PHE A 48 -2.38 4.38 12.34
N GLU A 49 -2.67 3.19 11.82
CA GLU A 49 -3.95 2.90 11.14
C GLU A 49 -5.16 3.11 12.05
N MET A 50 -5.02 2.81 13.33
CA MET A 50 -6.05 3.04 14.36
C MET A 50 -6.06 4.48 14.90
N GLY A 51 -5.10 5.32 14.48
CA GLY A 51 -4.96 6.68 15.00
C GLY A 51 -4.62 6.72 16.48
N ASN A 52 -3.84 5.74 16.99
CA ASN A 52 -3.47 5.72 18.41
C ASN A 52 -2.65 6.97 18.78
N PRO A 53 -3.17 7.87 19.66
CA PRO A 53 -2.51 9.14 19.95
C PRO A 53 -1.11 9.00 20.54
N ALA A 54 -0.81 7.88 21.20
CA ALA A 54 0.51 7.62 21.76
C ALA A 54 1.61 7.55 20.68
N PHE A 55 1.25 7.16 19.44
CA PHE A 55 2.17 7.01 18.32
C PHE A 55 1.99 8.12 17.28
N THR A 56 0.76 8.54 17.02
CA THR A 56 0.50 9.59 16.01
C THR A 56 0.84 10.99 16.49
N ALA A 57 0.90 11.22 17.81
CA ALA A 57 1.11 12.54 18.40
C ALA A 57 1.98 12.55 19.66
N GLY A 58 2.11 11.43 20.36
CA GLY A 58 2.77 11.33 21.65
C GLY A 58 4.26 11.01 21.62
N LYS A 59 4.78 10.59 20.45
CA LYS A 59 6.20 10.27 20.22
C LYS A 59 6.73 11.05 19.02
N ASN A 60 8.05 11.28 19.00
CA ASN A 60 8.71 11.77 17.79
C ASN A 60 9.05 10.61 16.84
N GLY A 61 9.43 10.93 15.57
CA GLY A 61 9.73 9.89 14.57
C GLY A 61 10.93 9.02 14.94
N CYS A 62 11.95 9.59 15.59
CA CYS A 62 13.13 8.84 16.04
C CYS A 62 12.77 7.80 17.10
N GLU A 63 11.92 8.18 18.07
CA GLU A 63 11.42 7.26 19.10
C GLU A 63 10.62 6.11 18.48
N VAL A 64 9.77 6.42 17.49
CA VAL A 64 9.00 5.40 16.77
C VAL A 64 9.91 4.48 15.97
N ALA A 65 10.94 5.01 15.30
CA ALA A 65 11.93 4.19 14.58
C ALA A 65 12.66 3.22 15.53
N LYS A 66 13.13 3.71 16.67
CA LYS A 66 13.78 2.90 17.70
C LYS A 66 12.84 1.79 18.24
N GLU A 67 11.56 2.12 18.41
CA GLU A 67 10.57 1.14 18.85
C GLU A 67 10.28 0.07 17.79
N VAL A 68 10.23 0.44 16.50
CA VAL A 68 10.14 -0.53 15.39
C VAL A 68 11.29 -1.53 15.46
N LEU A 69 12.54 -1.08 15.68
CA LEU A 69 13.70 -1.95 15.81
C LEU A 69 13.57 -2.88 17.03
N SER A 70 13.20 -2.32 18.18
CA SER A 70 12.99 -3.11 19.41
C SER A 70 11.96 -4.21 19.23
N LEU A 71 10.79 -3.87 18.64
CA LEU A 71 9.73 -4.82 18.36
C LEU A 71 10.10 -5.86 17.30
N SER A 72 11.06 -5.53 16.44
CA SER A 72 11.62 -6.45 15.43
C SER A 72 12.75 -7.33 15.99
N GLY A 73 13.07 -7.20 17.27
CA GLY A 73 14.13 -7.98 17.93
C GLY A 73 15.54 -7.53 17.58
N LEU A 74 15.71 -6.32 17.06
CA LEU A 74 16.99 -5.73 16.75
C LEU A 74 17.52 -4.86 17.91
N PRO A 75 18.84 -4.74 18.07
CA PRO A 75 19.40 -3.82 19.05
C PRO A 75 19.00 -2.38 18.71
N VAL A 76 18.55 -1.64 19.73
CA VAL A 76 18.24 -0.22 19.59
C VAL A 76 19.54 0.55 19.71
N PRO A 77 19.97 1.31 18.68
CA PRO A 77 21.20 2.08 18.75
C PRO A 77 21.06 3.24 19.74
N ASP A 78 22.15 3.48 20.51
CA ASP A 78 22.30 4.64 21.37
C ASP A 78 22.73 5.85 20.53
N THR A 79 21.84 6.27 19.64
CA THR A 79 22.08 7.39 18.71
C THR A 79 21.15 8.54 19.10
N GLU A 80 21.67 9.76 19.03
CA GLU A 80 20.87 10.96 19.27
C GLU A 80 19.67 11.06 18.32
N ASP A 81 18.58 11.61 18.81
CA ASP A 81 17.42 11.91 18.00
C ASP A 81 17.73 13.10 17.10
N VAL A 82 17.89 12.83 15.80
CA VAL A 82 18.15 13.85 14.79
C VAL A 82 16.92 14.02 13.91
N MET A 83 16.38 15.22 13.89
CA MET A 83 15.33 15.62 12.96
C MET A 83 15.91 16.65 11.99
N TYR A 84 16.01 16.28 10.73
CA TYR A 84 16.58 17.14 9.69
C TYR A 84 15.65 18.31 9.36
N LEU A 85 16.21 19.51 9.19
CA LEU A 85 15.45 20.68 8.76
C LEU A 85 15.11 20.60 7.27
N ASP A 86 16.07 20.16 6.47
CA ASP A 86 15.87 19.92 5.04
C ASP A 86 15.16 18.57 4.85
N LYS A 87 13.95 18.61 4.32
CA LYS A 87 13.10 17.42 4.18
C LYS A 87 13.56 16.58 2.99
N THR A 88 13.98 15.36 3.30
CA THR A 88 14.50 14.39 2.33
C THR A 88 13.37 13.69 1.56
N PRO A 89 13.69 12.94 0.50
CA PRO A 89 12.73 12.06 -0.16
C PRO A 89 12.09 11.04 0.80
N GLU A 90 12.84 10.54 1.77
CA GLU A 90 12.38 9.58 2.79
C GLU A 90 11.36 10.23 3.73
N TYR A 91 11.64 11.46 4.18
CA TYR A 91 10.68 12.24 4.96
C TYR A 91 9.37 12.42 4.20
N TRP A 92 9.46 12.91 2.97
CA TRP A 92 8.28 13.14 2.13
C TRP A 92 7.49 11.84 1.92
N THR A 93 8.19 10.72 1.73
CA THR A 93 7.59 9.39 1.57
C THR A 93 6.72 9.02 2.77
N GLY A 94 7.27 9.14 3.98
CA GLY A 94 6.52 8.88 5.21
C GLY A 94 5.32 9.81 5.36
N TRP A 95 5.54 11.10 5.11
CA TRP A 95 4.53 12.14 5.17
C TRP A 95 3.36 11.89 4.20
N ALA A 96 3.67 11.53 2.96
CA ALA A 96 2.67 11.26 1.92
C ALA A 96 1.91 9.94 2.19
N LEU A 97 2.59 8.89 2.66
CA LEU A 97 1.97 7.63 3.03
C LEU A 97 1.02 7.78 4.23
N ALA A 98 1.39 8.58 5.24
CA ALA A 98 0.50 8.87 6.37
C ALA A 98 -0.77 9.60 5.91
N TYR A 99 -0.62 10.60 5.03
CA TYR A 99 -1.77 11.29 4.43
C TYR A 99 -2.68 10.32 3.68
N TYR A 100 -2.11 9.50 2.80
CA TYR A 100 -2.89 8.58 1.99
C TYR A 100 -3.60 7.51 2.84
N GLN A 101 -2.94 6.98 3.87
CA GLN A 101 -3.54 6.04 4.79
C GLN A 101 -4.76 6.68 5.50
N TRP A 102 -4.59 7.87 6.06
CA TRP A 102 -5.66 8.62 6.72
C TRP A 102 -6.83 8.90 5.78
N HIS A 103 -6.54 9.38 4.57
CA HIS A 103 -7.53 9.74 3.55
C HIS A 103 -8.32 8.53 3.05
N SER A 104 -7.64 7.44 2.75
CA SER A 104 -8.22 6.27 2.08
C SER A 104 -8.73 5.18 3.04
N VAL A 105 -8.38 5.27 4.33
CA VAL A 105 -8.66 4.24 5.36
C VAL A 105 -8.10 2.86 5.00
N LYS A 106 -7.14 2.80 4.08
CA LYS A 106 -6.49 1.53 3.69
C LYS A 106 -5.31 1.25 4.62
N THR A 107 -5.04 -0.04 4.88
CA THR A 107 -3.88 -0.42 5.67
C THR A 107 -2.58 -0.13 4.91
N PHE A 108 -1.51 0.21 5.62
CA PHE A 108 -0.17 0.38 5.02
C PHE A 108 0.29 -0.86 4.27
N LYS A 109 -0.05 -2.05 4.77
CA LYS A 109 0.23 -3.30 4.09
C LYS A 109 -0.49 -3.42 2.74
N ARG A 110 -1.73 -2.92 2.65
CA ARG A 110 -2.48 -2.89 1.38
C ARG A 110 -1.86 -1.87 0.41
N ILE A 111 -1.45 -0.71 0.93
CA ILE A 111 -0.79 0.33 0.14
C ILE A 111 0.53 -0.20 -0.43
N GLN A 112 1.40 -0.77 0.41
CA GLN A 112 2.69 -1.34 0.02
C GLN A 112 2.57 -2.42 -1.06
N ARG A 113 1.49 -3.21 -1.05
CA ARG A 113 1.27 -4.25 -2.08
C ARG A 113 0.99 -3.65 -3.46
N VAL A 114 0.38 -2.47 -3.52
CA VAL A 114 -0.02 -1.82 -4.78
C VAL A 114 1.06 -0.86 -5.27
N ILE A 115 1.67 -0.14 -4.35
CA ILE A 115 2.76 0.77 -4.63
C ILE A 115 3.85 0.59 -3.56
N PRO A 116 4.99 -0.01 -3.94
CA PRO A 116 6.12 -0.20 -3.02
C PRO A 116 6.67 1.12 -2.51
N VAL A 117 7.13 1.16 -1.25
CA VAL A 117 7.67 2.38 -0.61
C VAL A 117 8.81 3.01 -1.40
N ALA A 118 9.67 2.21 -2.02
CA ALA A 118 10.74 2.72 -2.89
C ALA A 118 10.19 3.43 -4.14
N GLU A 119 9.06 2.97 -4.70
CA GLU A 119 8.39 3.65 -5.82
C GLU A 119 7.82 4.99 -5.34
N VAL A 120 7.19 5.04 -4.15
CA VAL A 120 6.72 6.29 -3.56
C VAL A 120 7.88 7.27 -3.37
N CYS A 121 9.01 6.81 -2.84
CA CYS A 121 10.21 7.63 -2.66
C CYS A 121 10.72 8.20 -3.99
N SER A 122 10.69 7.41 -5.06
CA SER A 122 11.09 7.88 -6.40
C SER A 122 10.17 8.96 -7.00
N MET A 123 8.94 9.09 -6.48
CA MET A 123 7.99 10.12 -6.87
C MET A 123 8.24 11.47 -6.21
N TYR A 124 9.19 11.57 -5.28
CA TYR A 124 9.54 12.81 -4.60
C TYR A 124 9.65 13.97 -5.60
N ASN A 125 10.42 13.80 -6.66
CA ASN A 125 10.44 14.74 -7.77
C ASN A 125 9.45 14.29 -8.87
N PRO A 126 8.47 15.11 -9.27
CA PRO A 126 8.20 16.49 -8.86
C PRO A 126 7.12 16.65 -7.75
N LEU A 127 6.64 15.57 -7.13
CA LEU A 127 5.43 15.60 -6.31
C LEU A 127 5.61 16.33 -4.96
N HIS A 128 6.84 16.53 -4.48
CA HIS A 128 7.08 17.27 -3.22
C HIS A 128 6.69 18.76 -3.31
N GLU A 129 6.69 19.33 -4.52
CA GLU A 129 6.25 20.71 -4.78
C GLU A 129 4.77 20.81 -5.18
N ALA A 130 4.13 19.67 -5.41
CA ALA A 130 2.75 19.60 -5.88
C ALA A 130 1.77 19.47 -4.71
N ASP A 131 0.48 19.75 -5.00
CA ASP A 131 -0.58 19.45 -4.05
C ASP A 131 -0.64 17.93 -3.78
N ILE A 132 -0.74 17.54 -2.51
CA ILE A 132 -0.78 16.13 -2.09
C ILE A 132 -1.90 15.34 -2.79
N ARG A 133 -2.95 16.01 -3.24
CA ARG A 133 -4.03 15.37 -4.01
C ARG A 133 -3.55 14.72 -5.29
N MET A 134 -2.47 15.21 -5.92
CA MET A 134 -1.88 14.55 -7.09
C MET A 134 -1.30 13.17 -6.74
N PHE A 135 -0.66 13.05 -5.58
CA PHE A 135 -0.21 11.75 -5.08
C PHE A 135 -1.39 10.81 -4.81
N VAL A 136 -2.46 11.32 -4.18
CA VAL A 136 -3.70 10.55 -3.93
C VAL A 136 -4.28 10.01 -5.23
N GLU A 137 -4.43 10.85 -6.26
CA GLU A 137 -4.98 10.45 -7.56
C GLU A 137 -4.15 9.35 -8.23
N ILE A 138 -2.81 9.44 -8.16
CA ILE A 138 -1.91 8.42 -8.70
C ILE A 138 -2.10 7.09 -7.98
N VAL A 139 -2.12 7.12 -6.64
CA VAL A 139 -2.28 5.89 -5.85
C VAL A 139 -3.67 5.30 -6.01
N ASP A 140 -4.72 6.11 -6.02
CA ASP A 140 -6.10 5.64 -6.23
C ASP A 140 -6.26 4.97 -7.60
N LYS A 141 -5.69 5.54 -8.64
CA LYS A 141 -5.67 4.91 -9.96
C LYS A 141 -4.99 3.53 -9.93
N ARG A 142 -3.83 3.42 -9.25
CA ARG A 142 -3.13 2.14 -9.06
C ARG A 142 -3.98 1.14 -8.25
N MET A 143 -4.67 1.62 -7.22
CA MET A 143 -5.58 0.79 -6.42
C MET A 143 -6.75 0.26 -7.24
N GLU A 144 -7.32 1.08 -8.11
CA GLU A 144 -8.38 0.65 -9.04
C GLU A 144 -7.87 -0.39 -10.05
N GLU A 145 -6.70 -0.14 -10.64
CA GLU A 145 -6.06 -1.07 -11.57
C GLU A 145 -5.75 -2.40 -10.89
N ASP A 146 -5.17 -2.39 -9.69
CA ASP A 146 -4.92 -3.62 -8.90
C ASP A 146 -6.25 -4.32 -8.55
N TRP A 147 -7.28 -3.56 -8.21
CA TRP A 147 -8.60 -4.13 -7.96
C TRP A 147 -9.15 -4.84 -9.19
N LYS A 148 -9.09 -4.22 -10.35
CA LYS A 148 -9.55 -4.79 -11.63
C LYS A 148 -8.74 -6.02 -12.03
N GLN A 149 -7.41 -5.94 -11.96
CA GLN A 149 -6.50 -7.03 -12.28
C GLN A 149 -6.63 -8.21 -11.33
N SER A 150 -6.77 -7.93 -10.04
CA SER A 150 -6.72 -8.96 -9.01
C SER A 150 -8.03 -9.74 -8.83
N ARG A 151 -9.16 -9.27 -9.39
CA ARG A 151 -10.47 -9.86 -9.09
C ARG A 151 -10.63 -11.27 -9.66
N LEU A 152 -10.38 -11.43 -10.96
CA LEU A 152 -10.38 -12.76 -11.59
C LEU A 152 -9.33 -13.67 -10.92
N LYS A 153 -8.12 -13.15 -10.70
CA LYS A 153 -7.04 -13.87 -10.03
C LYS A 153 -7.42 -14.31 -8.62
N ARG A 154 -8.10 -13.43 -7.84
CA ARG A 154 -8.55 -13.77 -6.48
C ARG A 154 -9.63 -14.83 -6.50
N LEU A 155 -10.63 -14.71 -7.36
CA LEU A 155 -11.71 -15.68 -7.49
C LEU A 155 -11.17 -17.04 -7.94
N ARG A 156 -10.23 -17.06 -8.88
CA ARG A 156 -9.54 -18.27 -9.30
C ARG A 156 -8.75 -18.92 -8.15
N ALA A 157 -7.99 -18.11 -7.42
CA ALA A 157 -7.22 -18.62 -6.26
C ALA A 157 -8.15 -19.16 -5.16
N TYR A 158 -9.27 -18.51 -4.91
CA TYR A 158 -10.30 -18.98 -3.99
C TYR A 158 -10.89 -20.33 -4.43
N ALA A 159 -11.14 -20.48 -5.75
CA ALA A 159 -11.55 -21.76 -6.35
C ALA A 159 -10.41 -22.80 -6.42
N ARG A 160 -9.21 -22.50 -5.94
CA ARG A 160 -8.01 -23.34 -5.97
C ARG A 160 -7.61 -23.82 -7.37
N LEU A 161 -7.87 -23.01 -8.39
CA LEU A 161 -7.55 -23.32 -9.79
C LEU A 161 -6.25 -22.63 -10.18
N SER A 162 -5.41 -23.31 -10.97
CA SER A 162 -4.35 -22.68 -11.75
C SER A 162 -4.96 -21.90 -12.93
N GLN A 163 -4.19 -21.01 -13.55
CA GLN A 163 -4.64 -20.31 -14.76
C GLN A 163 -4.98 -21.29 -15.90
N ARG A 164 -4.22 -22.38 -15.98
CA ARG A 164 -4.42 -23.43 -16.98
C ARG A 164 -5.71 -24.20 -16.73
N GLU A 165 -5.98 -24.60 -15.50
CA GLU A 165 -7.22 -25.29 -15.14
C GLU A 165 -8.45 -24.40 -15.36
N LEU A 166 -8.36 -23.10 -15.04
CA LEU A 166 -9.44 -22.16 -15.35
C LEU A 166 -9.67 -22.05 -16.86
N ALA A 167 -8.61 -21.97 -17.65
CA ALA A 167 -8.71 -21.93 -19.12
C ALA A 167 -9.32 -23.21 -19.69
N ASP A 168 -8.87 -24.37 -19.24
CA ASP A 168 -9.35 -25.68 -19.69
C ASP A 168 -10.84 -25.89 -19.32
N GLN A 169 -11.24 -25.50 -18.10
CA GLN A 169 -12.63 -25.67 -17.63
C GLN A 169 -13.59 -24.65 -18.25
N SER A 170 -13.13 -23.42 -18.49
CA SER A 170 -13.97 -22.40 -19.14
C SER A 170 -14.02 -22.55 -20.66
N GLY A 171 -13.03 -23.26 -21.22
CA GLY A 171 -12.85 -23.36 -22.68
C GLY A 171 -12.36 -22.05 -23.31
N ASP A 172 -11.81 -21.14 -22.51
CA ASP A 172 -11.20 -19.90 -23.00
C ASP A 172 -9.68 -20.06 -23.11
N PRO A 173 -9.02 -19.38 -24.07
CA PRO A 173 -7.57 -19.49 -24.24
C PRO A 173 -6.80 -19.05 -22.98
N LEU A 174 -5.80 -19.83 -22.57
CA LEU A 174 -4.91 -19.49 -21.43
C LEU A 174 -4.36 -18.06 -21.51
N ARG A 175 -3.95 -17.64 -22.71
CA ARG A 175 -3.44 -16.28 -22.96
C ARG A 175 -4.48 -15.22 -22.61
N GLN A 176 -5.76 -15.47 -22.87
CA GLN A 176 -6.84 -14.54 -22.53
C GLN A 176 -7.03 -14.41 -21.02
N ILE A 177 -6.96 -15.53 -20.28
CA ILE A 177 -6.99 -15.52 -18.81
C ILE A 177 -5.83 -14.70 -18.25
N GLN A 178 -4.62 -14.90 -18.81
CA GLN A 178 -3.43 -14.14 -18.41
C GLN A 178 -3.60 -12.64 -18.64
N LEU A 179 -4.11 -12.22 -19.80
CA LEU A 179 -4.33 -10.81 -20.14
C LEU A 179 -5.38 -10.17 -19.21
N PHE A 180 -6.42 -10.89 -18.83
CA PHE A 180 -7.41 -10.40 -17.86
C PHE A 180 -6.80 -10.27 -16.44
N GLU A 181 -6.00 -11.24 -16.00
CA GLU A 181 -5.38 -11.20 -14.68
C GLU A 181 -4.25 -10.17 -14.56
N GLN A 182 -3.59 -9.85 -15.67
CA GLN A 182 -2.57 -8.81 -15.78
C GLN A 182 -3.16 -7.40 -16.00
N GLY A 183 -4.48 -7.32 -16.34
CA GLY A 183 -5.16 -6.06 -16.64
C GLY A 183 -4.83 -5.46 -18.00
N GLU A 184 -4.07 -6.19 -18.82
CA GLU A 184 -3.80 -5.80 -20.20
C GLU A 184 -5.08 -5.84 -21.06
N ARG A 185 -6.10 -6.57 -20.60
CA ARG A 185 -7.41 -6.62 -21.21
C ARG A 185 -8.50 -6.48 -20.16
N ASP A 186 -9.40 -5.54 -20.40
CA ASP A 186 -10.54 -5.29 -19.50
C ASP A 186 -11.60 -6.41 -19.66
N ILE A 187 -11.81 -7.16 -18.58
CA ILE A 187 -12.78 -8.25 -18.55
C ILE A 187 -14.22 -7.76 -18.72
N SER A 188 -14.52 -6.51 -18.32
CA SER A 188 -15.86 -5.94 -18.47
C SER A 188 -16.25 -5.67 -19.93
N LYS A 189 -15.25 -5.55 -20.80
CA LYS A 189 -15.42 -5.33 -22.25
C LYS A 189 -15.37 -6.61 -23.08
N THR A 190 -15.32 -7.77 -22.42
CA THR A 190 -15.32 -9.05 -23.13
C THR A 190 -16.74 -9.49 -23.53
N GLN A 191 -16.82 -10.51 -24.37
CA GLN A 191 -18.12 -11.06 -24.77
C GLN A 191 -18.86 -11.65 -23.57
N ALA A 192 -20.17 -11.43 -23.49
CA ALA A 192 -21.02 -11.96 -22.42
C ALA A 192 -20.87 -13.47 -22.21
N GLN A 193 -20.66 -14.20 -23.31
CA GLN A 193 -20.44 -15.65 -23.27
C GLN A 193 -19.17 -16.03 -22.51
N THR A 194 -18.06 -15.30 -22.68
CA THR A 194 -16.81 -15.51 -21.93
C THR A 194 -17.02 -15.23 -20.43
N LEU A 195 -17.70 -14.13 -20.10
CA LEU A 195 -18.06 -13.82 -18.71
C LEU A 195 -18.86 -14.91 -18.05
N GLN A 196 -19.89 -15.42 -18.75
CA GLN A 196 -20.74 -16.50 -18.23
C GLN A 196 -19.98 -17.81 -18.01
N LYS A 197 -19.06 -18.16 -18.91
CA LYS A 197 -18.22 -19.36 -18.77
C LYS A 197 -17.31 -19.26 -17.56
N LEU A 198 -16.59 -18.14 -17.40
CA LEU A 198 -15.71 -17.89 -16.26
C LEU A 198 -16.51 -17.86 -14.95
N ALA A 199 -17.64 -17.16 -14.91
CA ALA A 199 -18.52 -17.09 -13.76
C ALA A 199 -19.03 -18.47 -13.32
N ARG A 200 -19.39 -19.32 -14.28
CA ARG A 200 -19.83 -20.71 -14.03
C ARG A 200 -18.72 -21.54 -13.38
N VAL A 201 -17.50 -21.51 -13.94
CA VAL A 201 -16.35 -22.25 -13.40
C VAL A 201 -15.96 -21.76 -12.01
N LEU A 202 -16.06 -20.46 -11.77
CA LEU A 202 -15.71 -19.83 -10.49
C LEU A 202 -16.87 -19.86 -9.47
N HIS A 203 -18.04 -20.37 -9.84
CA HIS A 203 -19.25 -20.43 -9.02
C HIS A 203 -19.68 -19.07 -8.45
N VAL A 204 -19.58 -18.01 -9.26
CA VAL A 204 -19.98 -16.64 -8.91
C VAL A 204 -20.92 -16.06 -9.96
N PRO A 205 -21.76 -15.06 -9.62
CA PRO A 205 -22.50 -14.29 -10.61
C PRO A 205 -21.55 -13.58 -11.60
N ALA A 206 -21.95 -13.45 -12.87
CA ALA A 206 -21.13 -12.82 -13.90
C ALA A 206 -20.79 -11.35 -13.57
N GLU A 207 -21.70 -10.63 -12.92
CA GLU A 207 -21.55 -9.26 -12.45
C GLU A 207 -20.41 -9.15 -11.42
N THR A 208 -20.12 -10.23 -10.69
CA THR A 208 -18.99 -10.29 -9.75
C THR A 208 -17.65 -10.16 -10.46
N LEU A 209 -17.55 -10.48 -11.74
CA LEU A 209 -16.30 -10.36 -12.51
C LEU A 209 -16.07 -8.94 -13.07
N THR A 210 -17.12 -8.13 -13.17
CA THR A 210 -17.09 -6.81 -13.86
C THR A 210 -17.23 -5.60 -12.92
N ASN A 211 -17.74 -5.80 -11.71
CA ASN A 211 -17.98 -4.72 -10.72
C ASN A 211 -16.82 -4.49 -9.74
#